data_eac52a38cdea1f6659f437cf425d017b
#
_entry.id   eac52a38cdea1f6659f437cf425d017b
#
_cell.length_a   1.000
_cell.length_b   1.000
_cell.length_c   1.000
_cell.angle_alpha   90.00
_cell.angle_beta   90.00
_cell.angle_gamma   90.00
#
_symmetry.space_group_name_H-M   'P 1'
#
loop_
_entity.id
_entity.type
_entity.pdbx_description
1 polymer ?
#
loop_
_entity_poly.entity_id
_entity_poly.type
_entity_poly.pdbx_seq_one_letter_code
_entity_poly.pdbx_strand_id
1 'polypeptide(L)'
;CPHRWGLGNQKQADRILRHKPSALLMYGDLGSQDKNEHVGKHRSDYQIRDLFPAWQSLSGSIPTFTSWDDHDYFDNDRSGIPKNCTNKDRLAVRKVFSQAWNNPSVGFNDDRGGIFFRTRLGPCDVIMLDNRYFRTGEKRGFLGNGQTEWLKEQLLDCKGKFIIITCGTMWTDHVSKGKDSWGKFDPEGREE
;
A
#
# COMPACT_ATOMS: atom_id res chain seq x y z
N CYS A 1 5.69 -4.03 8.32
CA CYS A 1 6.26 -2.68 8.34
C CYS A 1 7.77 -2.76 8.32
N PRO A 2 8.47 -2.51 7.20
CA PRO A 2 9.93 -2.47 7.24
C PRO A 2 10.45 -1.24 7.97
N HIS A 3 9.66 -0.20 8.13
CA HIS A 3 10.06 1.03 8.77
C HIS A 3 11.44 1.51 8.26
N ARG A 4 11.80 2.78 8.35
CA ARG A 4 13.13 3.26 7.89
C ARG A 4 14.32 2.47 8.45
N TRP A 5 14.17 1.91 9.66
CA TRP A 5 15.21 1.08 10.27
C TRP A 5 15.40 -0.25 9.55
N GLY A 6 14.32 -0.85 9.05
CA GLY A 6 14.39 -2.08 8.25
C GLY A 6 14.98 -1.83 6.87
N LEU A 7 14.63 -0.72 6.24
CA LEU A 7 15.17 -0.34 4.92
C LEU A 7 16.67 -0.01 4.97
N GLY A 8 17.20 0.42 6.12
CA GLY A 8 18.63 0.65 6.32
C GLY A 8 19.43 -0.59 6.74
N ASN A 9 18.77 -1.74 6.93
CA ASN A 9 19.42 -2.95 7.43
C ASN A 9 20.06 -3.76 6.30
N GLN A 10 21.36 -3.58 6.08
CA GLN A 10 22.13 -4.28 5.03
C GLN A 10 22.07 -5.81 5.16
N LYS A 11 22.15 -6.35 6.39
CA LYS A 11 22.07 -7.81 6.60
C LYS A 11 20.74 -8.39 6.15
N GLN A 12 19.66 -7.63 6.31
CA GLN A 12 18.32 -8.04 5.86
C GLN A 12 18.22 -7.99 4.33
N ALA A 13 18.73 -6.92 3.72
CA ALA A 13 18.80 -6.80 2.27
C ALA A 13 19.59 -7.95 1.64
N ASP A 14 20.78 -8.25 2.19
CA ASP A 14 21.63 -9.35 1.71
C ASP A 14 20.95 -10.73 1.86
N ARG A 15 20.16 -10.93 2.91
CA ARG A 15 19.37 -12.15 3.07
C ARG A 15 18.31 -12.30 1.98
N ILE A 16 17.55 -11.24 1.72
CA ILE A 16 16.54 -11.23 0.66
C ILE A 16 17.20 -11.53 -0.69
N LEU A 17 18.26 -10.81 -1.04
CA LEU A 17 18.98 -10.97 -2.31
C LEU A 17 19.54 -12.38 -2.52
N ARG A 18 20.01 -13.04 -1.47
CA ARG A 18 20.49 -14.44 -1.55
C ARG A 18 19.41 -15.43 -1.98
N HIS A 19 18.14 -15.16 -1.69
CA HIS A 19 17.02 -16.00 -2.15
C HIS A 19 16.65 -15.76 -3.61
N LYS A 20 17.25 -14.78 -4.29
CA LYS A 20 16.99 -14.43 -5.69
C LYS A 20 15.48 -14.33 -6.00
N PRO A 21 14.71 -13.55 -5.24
CA PRO A 21 13.29 -13.44 -5.49
C PRO A 21 13.02 -12.79 -6.84
N SER A 22 11.93 -13.19 -7.50
CA SER A 22 11.50 -12.62 -8.78
C SER A 22 10.85 -11.24 -8.62
N ALA A 23 10.35 -10.93 -7.46
CA ALA A 23 9.74 -9.64 -7.14
C ALA A 23 9.72 -9.41 -5.61
N LEU A 24 9.62 -8.14 -5.22
CA LEU A 24 9.40 -7.69 -3.85
C LEU A 24 8.04 -6.99 -3.77
N LEU A 25 7.15 -7.50 -2.92
CA LEU A 25 5.84 -6.90 -2.66
C LEU A 25 5.88 -6.21 -1.30
N MET A 26 5.63 -4.92 -1.27
CA MET A 26 5.68 -4.08 -0.07
C MET A 26 4.27 -3.56 0.25
N TYR A 27 3.86 -3.64 1.50
CA TYR A 27 2.47 -3.36 1.90
C TYR A 27 2.35 -2.09 2.75
N GLY A 28 3.23 -1.14 2.54
CA GLY A 28 3.20 0.13 3.26
C GLY A 28 4.13 0.20 4.47
N ASP A 29 3.98 1.27 5.24
CA ASP A 29 4.81 1.65 6.38
C ASP A 29 6.30 1.79 6.03
N LEU A 30 6.55 2.30 4.85
CA LEU A 30 7.88 2.58 4.35
C LEU A 30 8.37 3.98 4.76
N GLY A 31 7.43 4.88 5.00
CA GLY A 31 7.64 6.13 5.71
C GLY A 31 7.55 5.90 7.22
N SER A 32 8.40 6.56 7.97
CA SER A 32 8.53 6.28 9.40
C SER A 32 8.25 7.46 10.30
N GLN A 33 7.93 8.58 9.73
CA GLN A 33 7.69 9.80 10.50
C GLN A 33 6.21 10.11 10.50
N ASP A 34 5.67 10.37 11.69
CA ASP A 34 4.38 11.01 11.80
C ASP A 34 4.40 12.33 11.02
N LYS A 35 3.52 12.44 10.08
CA LYS A 35 3.50 13.57 9.14
C LYS A 35 2.72 14.75 9.70
N ASN A 36 1.96 14.51 10.79
CA ASN A 36 1.06 15.50 11.37
C ASN A 36 0.20 16.16 10.29
N GLU A 37 -0.28 15.34 9.35
CA GLU A 37 -1.10 15.74 8.21
C GLU A 37 -0.38 16.72 7.23
N HIS A 38 0.94 16.84 7.31
CA HIS A 38 1.75 17.69 6.40
C HIS A 38 2.17 16.95 5.14
N VAL A 39 1.54 17.28 4.01
CA VAL A 39 1.81 16.67 2.69
C VAL A 39 3.29 16.77 2.27
N GLY A 40 4.00 17.82 2.64
CA GLY A 40 5.42 18.00 2.31
C GLY A 40 6.33 16.92 2.87
N LYS A 41 6.00 16.34 4.01
CA LYS A 41 6.81 15.29 4.65
C LYS A 41 6.79 13.96 3.89
N HIS A 42 5.76 13.66 3.13
CA HIS A 42 5.70 12.44 2.31
C HIS A 42 6.84 12.37 1.30
N ARG A 43 7.14 13.48 0.65
CA ARG A 43 8.25 13.54 -0.32
C ARG A 43 9.60 13.36 0.36
N SER A 44 9.82 14.01 1.49
CA SER A 44 11.09 13.89 2.24
C SER A 44 11.31 12.46 2.76
N ASP A 45 10.26 11.76 3.18
CA ASP A 45 10.37 10.37 3.59
C ASP A 45 10.88 9.46 2.47
N TYR A 46 10.33 9.59 1.27
CA TYR A 46 10.80 8.80 0.13
C TYR A 46 12.20 9.19 -0.31
N GLN A 47 12.56 10.47 -0.25
CA GLN A 47 13.92 10.91 -0.52
C GLN A 47 14.94 10.34 0.49
N ILE A 48 14.57 10.30 1.79
CA ILE A 48 15.42 9.70 2.82
C ILE A 48 15.56 8.19 2.59
N ARG A 49 14.47 7.49 2.24
CA ARG A 49 14.49 6.07 1.87
C ARG A 49 15.54 5.81 0.79
N ASP A 50 15.55 6.63 -0.25
CA ASP A 50 16.43 6.45 -1.41
C ASP A 50 17.91 6.67 -1.10
N LEU A 51 18.23 7.26 0.06
CA LEU A 51 19.61 7.40 0.53
C LEU A 51 20.16 6.15 1.23
N PHE A 52 19.33 5.17 1.59
CA PHE A 52 19.79 3.95 2.25
C PHE A 52 20.45 2.98 1.28
N PRO A 53 21.76 2.63 1.44
CA PRO A 53 22.46 1.68 0.56
C PRO A 53 21.76 0.31 0.48
N ALA A 54 21.24 -0.18 1.61
CA ALA A 54 20.51 -1.43 1.67
C ALA A 54 19.25 -1.41 0.79
N TRP A 55 18.51 -0.30 0.83
CA TRP A 55 17.35 -0.10 -0.03
C TRP A 55 17.75 -0.02 -1.51
N GLN A 56 18.78 0.74 -1.82
CA GLN A 56 19.31 0.85 -3.20
C GLN A 56 19.70 -0.51 -3.76
N SER A 57 20.36 -1.37 -2.95
CA SER A 57 20.71 -2.74 -3.34
C SER A 57 19.49 -3.59 -3.65
N LEU A 58 18.43 -3.51 -2.85
CA LEU A 58 17.19 -4.26 -3.07
C LEU A 58 16.45 -3.75 -4.32
N SER A 59 16.12 -2.46 -4.35
CA SER A 59 15.29 -1.87 -5.42
C SER A 59 16.00 -1.83 -6.77
N GLY A 60 17.32 -1.77 -6.78
CA GLY A 60 18.11 -1.87 -8.00
C GLY A 60 18.29 -3.29 -8.54
N SER A 61 18.00 -4.31 -7.73
CA SER A 61 18.20 -5.72 -8.10
C SER A 61 16.91 -6.51 -8.31
N ILE A 62 15.80 -6.07 -7.71
CA ILE A 62 14.53 -6.81 -7.69
C ILE A 62 13.40 -5.88 -8.11
N PRO A 63 12.55 -6.26 -9.08
CA PRO A 63 11.30 -5.54 -9.35
C PRO A 63 10.49 -5.38 -8.07
N THR A 64 10.18 -4.14 -7.70
CA THR A 64 9.48 -3.83 -6.44
C THR A 64 8.14 -3.21 -6.74
N PHE A 65 7.09 -3.76 -6.14
CA PHE A 65 5.71 -3.29 -6.20
C PHE A 65 5.24 -2.93 -4.81
N THR A 66 4.51 -1.84 -4.68
CA THR A 66 4.15 -1.36 -3.36
C THR A 66 2.72 -0.86 -3.27
N SER A 67 2.14 -1.04 -2.11
CA SER A 67 0.96 -0.34 -1.63
C SER A 67 1.37 0.56 -0.47
N TRP A 68 0.52 1.45 -0.05
CA TRP A 68 0.71 2.21 1.19
C TRP A 68 -0.06 1.61 2.36
N ASP A 69 0.33 2.02 3.57
CA ASP A 69 -0.51 1.90 4.74
C ASP A 69 -0.66 3.28 5.42
N ASP A 70 -1.10 3.36 6.65
CA ASP A 70 -1.48 4.60 7.31
C ASP A 70 -0.33 5.61 7.43
N HIS A 71 0.87 5.15 7.81
CA HIS A 71 2.05 6.02 7.90
C HIS A 71 2.57 6.53 6.56
N ASP A 72 2.34 5.82 5.46
CA ASP A 72 2.63 6.34 4.11
C ASP A 72 1.53 7.27 3.63
N TYR A 73 0.28 7.06 4.11
CA TYR A 73 -0.88 7.81 3.67
C TYR A 73 -0.92 9.19 4.33
N PHE A 74 -1.13 9.27 5.64
CA PHE A 74 -1.06 10.53 6.39
C PHE A 74 -0.39 10.36 7.75
N ASP A 75 -0.93 9.52 8.62
CA ASP A 75 -0.46 9.26 9.97
C ASP A 75 -1.09 8.00 10.54
N ASN A 76 -0.66 7.60 11.74
CA ASN A 76 -1.18 6.44 12.44
C ASN A 76 -2.72 6.38 12.42
N ASP A 77 -3.27 5.25 12.00
CA ASP A 77 -4.71 4.98 11.88
C ASP A 77 -5.48 5.90 10.90
N ARG A 78 -4.81 6.70 10.08
CA ARG A 78 -5.50 7.60 9.15
C ARG A 78 -5.98 6.88 7.89
N SER A 79 -7.16 7.31 7.44
CA SER A 79 -7.81 6.85 6.22
C SER A 79 -8.80 7.90 5.71
N GLY A 80 -9.28 7.76 4.48
CA GLY A 80 -10.20 8.71 3.87
C GLY A 80 -9.63 10.13 3.79
N ILE A 81 -10.37 11.12 4.19
CA ILE A 81 -9.90 12.50 4.33
C ILE A 81 -9.77 12.80 5.83
N PRO A 82 -8.56 12.94 6.38
CA PRO A 82 -8.37 13.31 7.78
C PRO A 82 -9.02 14.65 8.12
N LYS A 83 -9.35 14.85 9.39
CA LYS A 83 -10.16 16.00 9.86
C LYS A 83 -9.63 17.38 9.42
N ASN A 84 -8.30 17.53 9.38
CA ASN A 84 -7.65 18.81 9.04
C ASN A 84 -7.17 18.85 7.59
N CYS A 85 -7.59 17.91 6.75
CA CYS A 85 -7.19 17.76 5.37
C CYS A 85 -8.37 17.93 4.43
N THR A 86 -8.05 18.18 3.15
CA THR A 86 -9.01 18.33 2.07
C THR A 86 -8.80 17.21 1.02
N ASN A 87 -9.73 17.10 0.07
CA ASN A 87 -9.53 16.22 -1.08
C ASN A 87 -8.27 16.59 -1.90
N LYS A 88 -7.94 17.89 -1.95
CA LYS A 88 -6.72 18.36 -2.60
C LYS A 88 -5.46 17.80 -1.93
N ASP A 89 -5.45 17.74 -0.59
CA ASP A 89 -4.32 17.18 0.16
C ASP A 89 -4.21 15.67 -0.10
N ARG A 90 -5.33 14.97 -0.12
CA ARG A 90 -5.40 13.54 -0.46
C ARG A 90 -4.85 13.25 -1.85
N LEU A 91 -5.24 14.02 -2.84
CA LEU A 91 -4.72 13.92 -4.21
C LEU A 91 -3.22 14.26 -4.28
N ALA A 92 -2.76 15.24 -3.50
CA ALA A 92 -1.34 15.59 -3.43
C ALA A 92 -0.49 14.47 -2.83
N VAL A 93 -0.95 13.81 -1.76
CA VAL A 93 -0.29 12.63 -1.17
C VAL A 93 -0.22 11.50 -2.21
N ARG A 94 -1.33 11.19 -2.88
CA ARG A 94 -1.36 10.20 -3.96
C ARG A 94 -0.37 10.52 -5.07
N LYS A 95 -0.27 11.78 -5.48
CA LYS A 95 0.69 12.22 -6.49
C LYS A 95 2.14 12.00 -6.05
N VAL A 96 2.46 12.29 -4.80
CA VAL A 96 3.80 12.03 -4.27
C VAL A 96 4.10 10.54 -4.27
N PHE A 97 3.16 9.71 -3.85
CA PHE A 97 3.29 8.25 -3.89
C PHE A 97 3.54 7.76 -5.32
N SER A 98 2.71 8.17 -6.28
CA SER A 98 2.85 7.75 -7.69
C SER A 98 4.18 8.19 -8.33
N GLN A 99 4.78 9.27 -7.86
CA GLN A 99 6.10 9.74 -8.30
C GLN A 99 7.26 9.00 -7.64
N ALA A 100 7.04 8.42 -6.46
CA ALA A 100 8.07 7.74 -5.67
C ALA A 100 8.16 6.24 -5.96
N TRP A 101 7.17 5.66 -6.66
CA TRP A 101 7.07 4.23 -6.92
C TRP A 101 6.75 3.92 -8.37
N ASN A 102 7.45 2.94 -8.94
CA ASN A 102 7.26 2.52 -10.33
C ASN A 102 6.27 1.35 -10.43
N ASN A 103 5.06 1.56 -9.88
CA ASN A 103 3.97 0.59 -10.03
C ASN A 103 3.42 0.60 -11.46
N PRO A 104 2.82 -0.52 -11.95
CA PRO A 104 2.28 -0.61 -13.31
C PRO A 104 1.14 0.36 -13.59
N SER A 105 0.36 0.68 -12.58
CA SER A 105 -0.71 1.68 -12.60
C SER A 105 -0.97 2.24 -11.20
N VAL A 106 -1.80 3.26 -11.09
CA VAL A 106 -2.10 3.95 -9.84
C VAL A 106 -3.60 4.19 -9.75
N GLY A 107 -4.32 3.28 -9.11
CA GLY A 107 -5.76 3.36 -8.91
C GLY A 107 -6.53 3.55 -10.21
N PHE A 108 -7.52 4.43 -10.20
CA PHE A 108 -8.35 4.73 -11.38
C PHE A 108 -7.67 5.57 -12.46
N ASN A 109 -6.46 6.05 -12.25
CA ASN A 109 -5.75 6.96 -13.16
C ASN A 109 -6.46 8.31 -13.44
N ASP A 110 -7.45 8.65 -12.64
CA ASP A 110 -8.23 9.90 -12.68
C ASP A 110 -8.43 10.48 -11.27
N ASP A 111 -9.28 11.48 -11.13
CA ASP A 111 -9.56 12.17 -9.86
C ASP A 111 -10.32 11.30 -8.83
N ARG A 112 -10.84 10.15 -9.22
CA ARG A 112 -11.37 9.17 -8.26
C ARG A 112 -10.30 8.63 -7.32
N GLY A 113 -9.08 8.53 -7.81
CA GLY A 113 -7.89 8.29 -6.99
C GLY A 113 -7.60 6.82 -6.69
N GLY A 114 -7.07 6.59 -5.48
CA GLY A 114 -6.55 5.30 -5.05
C GLY A 114 -5.18 4.97 -5.63
N ILE A 115 -4.57 3.88 -5.14
CA ILE A 115 -3.25 3.41 -5.61
C ILE A 115 -3.25 1.91 -5.95
N PHE A 116 -4.40 1.26 -5.86
CA PHE A 116 -4.55 -0.17 -6.17
C PHE A 116 -4.20 -0.48 -7.63
N PHE A 117 -3.76 -1.70 -7.89
CA PHE A 117 -3.46 -2.18 -9.23
C PHE A 117 -3.41 -3.71 -9.31
N ARG A 118 -3.43 -4.25 -10.53
CA ARG A 118 -3.12 -5.64 -10.83
C ARG A 118 -1.92 -5.72 -11.76
N THR A 119 -1.10 -6.74 -11.56
CA THR A 119 -0.01 -7.09 -12.48
C THR A 119 0.16 -8.61 -12.58
N ARG A 120 0.88 -9.07 -13.59
CA ARG A 120 1.23 -10.47 -13.78
C ARG A 120 2.71 -10.69 -13.47
N LEU A 121 3.00 -11.60 -12.56
CA LEU A 121 4.36 -12.02 -12.22
C LEU A 121 4.49 -13.53 -12.43
N GLY A 122 5.00 -13.92 -13.61
CA GLY A 122 5.07 -15.33 -13.99
C GLY A 122 3.70 -16.03 -13.93
N PRO A 123 3.52 -17.09 -13.13
CA PRO A 123 2.24 -17.80 -13.00
C PRO A 123 1.22 -17.11 -12.11
N CYS A 124 1.58 -15.97 -11.48
CA CYS A 124 0.75 -15.31 -10.48
C CYS A 124 0.09 -14.05 -11.04
N ASP A 125 -1.22 -13.88 -10.84
CA ASP A 125 -1.87 -12.58 -10.85
C ASP A 125 -1.72 -11.95 -9.46
N VAL A 126 -1.14 -10.76 -9.40
CA VAL A 126 -0.93 -10.02 -8.15
C VAL A 126 -1.85 -8.81 -8.14
N ILE A 127 -2.71 -8.73 -7.15
CA ILE A 127 -3.65 -7.63 -6.90
C ILE A 127 -3.22 -6.94 -5.61
N MET A 128 -2.82 -5.68 -5.73
CA MET A 128 -2.44 -4.87 -4.58
C MET A 128 -3.55 -3.84 -4.31
N LEU A 129 -4.14 -3.92 -3.12
CA LEU A 129 -5.27 -3.11 -2.72
C LEU A 129 -4.85 -1.83 -2.01
N ASP A 130 -5.72 -0.83 -2.09
CA ASP A 130 -5.64 0.40 -1.32
C ASP A 130 -6.64 0.32 -0.15
N ASN A 131 -6.12 0.19 1.04
CA ASN A 131 -6.91 0.05 2.26
C ASN A 131 -7.06 1.36 3.05
N ARG A 132 -6.63 2.49 2.50
CA ARG A 132 -6.65 3.79 3.21
C ARG A 132 -7.44 4.89 2.47
N TYR A 133 -7.29 5.00 1.16
CA TYR A 133 -7.83 6.13 0.38
C TYR A 133 -9.36 6.22 0.40
N PHE A 134 -10.06 5.09 0.22
CA PHE A 134 -11.52 5.03 0.12
C PHE A 134 -12.21 4.67 1.43
N ARG A 135 -11.44 4.32 2.45
CA ARG A 135 -11.98 3.81 3.70
C ARG A 135 -12.87 4.85 4.36
N THR A 136 -14.10 4.45 4.65
CA THR A 136 -15.08 5.22 5.43
C THR A 136 -15.30 4.55 6.79
N GLY A 137 -16.03 5.24 7.68
CA GLY A 137 -16.49 4.65 8.95
C GLY A 137 -17.79 3.84 8.83
N GLU A 138 -18.28 3.66 7.61
CA GLU A 138 -19.54 2.96 7.33
C GLU A 138 -19.32 1.47 7.12
N LYS A 139 -20.39 0.69 7.27
CA LYS A 139 -20.40 -0.73 6.91
C LYS A 139 -20.02 -0.90 5.43
N ARG A 140 -19.21 -1.93 5.13
CA ARG A 140 -18.66 -2.19 3.78
C ARG A 140 -17.84 -1.04 3.21
N GLY A 141 -17.36 -0.17 4.09
CA GLY A 141 -16.60 1.03 3.74
C GLY A 141 -15.09 0.85 3.70
N PHE A 142 -14.56 -0.37 3.81
CA PHE A 142 -13.12 -0.60 3.92
C PHE A 142 -12.36 -0.30 2.62
N LEU A 143 -12.83 -0.84 1.50
CA LEU A 143 -12.25 -0.59 0.17
C LEU A 143 -12.97 0.52 -0.60
N GLY A 144 -14.19 0.85 -0.20
CA GLY A 144 -15.10 1.70 -0.95
C GLY A 144 -15.68 1.00 -2.19
N ASN A 145 -16.89 1.39 -2.59
CA ASN A 145 -17.64 0.68 -3.66
C ASN A 145 -16.85 0.58 -4.97
N GLY A 146 -16.20 1.67 -5.40
CA GLY A 146 -15.49 1.68 -6.67
C GLY A 146 -14.34 0.68 -6.74
N GLN A 147 -13.54 0.56 -5.66
CA GLN A 147 -12.45 -0.41 -5.62
C GLN A 147 -12.98 -1.84 -5.45
N THR A 148 -14.08 -2.03 -4.72
CA THR A 148 -14.70 -3.34 -4.56
C THR A 148 -15.20 -3.88 -5.90
N GLU A 149 -15.92 -3.09 -6.69
CA GLU A 149 -16.36 -3.50 -8.03
C GLU A 149 -15.16 -3.78 -8.96
N TRP A 150 -14.16 -2.90 -8.95
CA TRP A 150 -12.92 -3.13 -9.69
C TRP A 150 -12.25 -4.46 -9.27
N LEU A 151 -12.19 -4.77 -7.98
CA LEU A 151 -11.60 -6.03 -7.49
C LEU A 151 -12.37 -7.25 -8.03
N LYS A 152 -13.70 -7.23 -7.99
CA LYS A 152 -14.56 -8.29 -8.54
C LYS A 152 -14.28 -8.52 -10.04
N GLU A 153 -14.21 -7.44 -10.82
CA GLU A 153 -13.85 -7.50 -12.24
C GLU A 153 -12.47 -8.12 -12.46
N GLN A 154 -11.46 -7.68 -11.66
CA GLN A 154 -10.10 -8.21 -11.79
C GLN A 154 -10.03 -9.71 -11.45
N LEU A 155 -10.75 -10.16 -10.42
CA LEU A 155 -10.78 -11.56 -10.03
C LEU A 155 -11.37 -12.45 -11.14
N LEU A 156 -12.43 -12.00 -11.81
CA LEU A 156 -13.02 -12.70 -12.95
C LEU A 156 -12.07 -12.76 -14.17
N ASP A 157 -11.21 -11.75 -14.35
CA ASP A 157 -10.26 -11.68 -15.46
C ASP A 157 -8.91 -12.34 -15.17
N CYS A 158 -8.65 -12.82 -13.96
CA CYS A 158 -7.42 -13.50 -13.60
C CYS A 158 -7.21 -14.77 -14.44
N LYS A 159 -6.00 -14.94 -15.00
CA LYS A 159 -5.60 -16.09 -15.83
C LYS A 159 -4.39 -16.84 -15.24
N GLY A 160 -3.83 -16.35 -14.16
CA GLY A 160 -2.71 -16.98 -13.45
C GLY A 160 -3.12 -18.28 -12.78
N LYS A 161 -2.16 -19.17 -12.59
CA LYS A 161 -2.36 -20.39 -11.77
C LYS A 161 -2.60 -20.04 -10.30
N PHE A 162 -2.09 -18.89 -9.87
CA PHE A 162 -2.21 -18.38 -8.51
C PHE A 162 -2.70 -16.92 -8.56
N ILE A 163 -3.51 -16.56 -7.57
CA ILE A 163 -3.93 -15.19 -7.33
C ILE A 163 -3.38 -14.79 -5.97
N ILE A 164 -2.60 -13.70 -5.94
CA ILE A 164 -2.05 -13.11 -4.72
C ILE A 164 -2.76 -11.78 -4.51
N ILE A 165 -3.53 -11.68 -3.43
CA ILE A 165 -4.20 -10.43 -3.05
C ILE A 165 -3.51 -9.89 -1.79
N THR A 166 -3.12 -8.61 -1.82
CA THR A 166 -2.37 -7.99 -0.74
C THR A 166 -2.98 -6.65 -0.34
N CYS A 167 -2.90 -6.33 0.95
CA CYS A 167 -3.12 -4.98 1.47
C CYS A 167 -2.28 -4.75 2.73
N GLY A 168 -2.12 -3.51 3.16
CA GLY A 168 -1.37 -3.15 4.36
C GLY A 168 -2.03 -3.59 5.66
N THR A 169 -3.36 -3.69 5.67
CA THR A 169 -4.15 -4.04 6.85
C THR A 169 -4.41 -5.55 6.92
N MET A 170 -4.40 -6.12 8.13
CA MET A 170 -4.68 -7.53 8.34
C MET A 170 -6.11 -7.93 7.99
N TRP A 171 -6.27 -9.09 7.35
CA TRP A 171 -7.58 -9.66 6.98
C TRP A 171 -8.36 -10.23 8.15
N THR A 172 -7.68 -10.64 9.22
CA THR A 172 -8.25 -11.32 10.38
C THR A 172 -8.56 -10.32 11.50
N ASP A 173 -9.47 -10.69 12.39
CA ASP A 173 -9.83 -9.96 13.61
C ASP A 173 -9.06 -10.41 14.85
N HIS A 174 -8.19 -11.42 14.74
CA HIS A 174 -7.55 -12.05 15.89
C HIS A 174 -6.38 -11.26 16.50
N VAL A 175 -5.77 -10.35 15.78
CA VAL A 175 -4.44 -9.81 16.13
C VAL A 175 -4.42 -8.32 16.47
N SER A 176 -5.44 -7.57 16.12
CA SER A 176 -5.46 -6.12 16.33
C SER A 176 -6.64 -5.68 17.19
N LYS A 177 -6.36 -4.77 18.12
CA LYS A 177 -7.39 -4.07 18.92
C LYS A 177 -7.82 -2.75 18.28
N GLY A 178 -7.44 -2.44 17.09
CA GLY A 178 -7.68 -1.14 16.49
C GLY A 178 -8.28 -1.24 15.09
N LYS A 179 -7.93 -0.25 14.29
CA LYS A 179 -8.36 -0.08 12.91
C LYS A 179 -7.49 -0.85 11.91
N ASP A 180 -6.50 -1.62 12.39
CA ASP A 180 -5.54 -2.35 11.58
C ASP A 180 -5.97 -3.78 11.27
N SER A 181 -7.25 -4.07 11.43
CA SER A 181 -7.83 -5.36 11.12
C SER A 181 -9.12 -5.17 10.34
N TRP A 182 -9.18 -5.72 9.13
CA TRP A 182 -10.37 -5.64 8.29
C TRP A 182 -11.56 -6.31 8.95
N GLY A 183 -11.40 -7.56 9.38
CA GLY A 183 -12.48 -8.31 10.00
C GLY A 183 -13.08 -7.66 11.24
N LYS A 184 -12.31 -6.87 11.97
CA LYS A 184 -12.79 -6.14 13.14
C LYS A 184 -13.37 -4.78 12.81
N PHE A 185 -12.85 -4.12 11.79
CA PHE A 185 -13.31 -2.81 11.35
C PHE A 185 -14.59 -2.90 10.50
N ASP A 186 -14.63 -3.85 9.59
CA ASP A 186 -15.71 -4.03 8.62
C ASP A 186 -15.95 -5.52 8.33
N PRO A 187 -16.53 -6.27 9.30
CA PRO A 187 -16.71 -7.71 9.15
C PRO A 187 -17.65 -8.06 7.98
N GLU A 188 -18.70 -7.27 7.73
CA GLU A 188 -19.64 -7.52 6.64
C GLU A 188 -18.99 -7.35 5.25
N GLY A 189 -18.16 -6.31 5.08
CA GLY A 189 -17.45 -6.09 3.82
C GLY A 189 -16.33 -7.09 3.56
N ARG A 190 -15.80 -7.74 4.62
CA ARG A 190 -14.83 -8.83 4.46
C ARG A 190 -15.50 -10.11 3.95
N GLU A 191 -16.72 -10.37 4.35
CA GLU A 191 -17.46 -11.58 3.98
C GLU A 191 -17.98 -11.57 2.54
N GLU A 192 -18.11 -10.42 1.93
CA GLU A 192 -18.45 -10.27 0.50
C GLU A 192 -17.27 -10.61 -0.42
#